data_746a97976ebc25a59682653521da7f9e
#
_entry.id   746a97976ebc25a59682653521da7f9e
#
_cell.length_a   1.000
_cell.length_b   1.000
_cell.length_c   1.000
_cell.angle_alpha   90.00
_cell.angle_beta   90.00
_cell.angle_gamma   90.00
#
_symmetry.space_group_name_H-M   'P 1'
#
loop_
_entity.id
_entity.type
_entity.pdbx_description
1 polymer ?
#
loop_
_entity_poly.entity_id
_entity_poly.type
_entity_poly.pdbx_seq_one_letter_code
_entity_poly.pdbx_strand_id
1 'polypeptide(L)'
;FLCSFIGKENEFYDLIFSIIRKYNLSFSYEKDIVPVELKKQYKKTYYAHFNKKNFNKLKTDYNQSKERDIAVLYVLLIYGFNRMLRFNSQGDYNLPVGNVDFNQNVFNALSDYFKLNNTKQPTWHNLNFEAFLHSIDYQENDLVYLDPPYLITFSEYNKLWNEKIENELLQTLDNLNKENIKFAISNVTHYKGKENNLFIDWAKQYNSYQIKSNYISYHDNSNKVFNEVLVTNYKPEKFVQRQKQLNFETTNGK
;
A
#
# COMPACT_ATOMS: atom_id res chain seq x y z
N PHE A 1 -10.88 3.58 7.05
CA PHE A 1 -10.13 4.65 7.73
C PHE A 1 -10.58 6.03 7.26
N LEU A 2 -10.11 6.57 6.11
CA LEU A 2 -10.56 7.88 5.60
C LEU A 2 -12.00 7.88 5.06
N CYS A 3 -12.55 6.74 4.71
CA CYS A 3 -13.90 6.64 4.14
C CYS A 3 -15.01 7.12 5.11
N SER A 4 -14.78 7.12 6.42
CA SER A 4 -15.72 7.69 7.39
C SER A 4 -15.88 9.23 7.31
N PHE A 5 -15.00 9.90 6.56
CA PHE A 5 -15.03 11.35 6.33
C PHE A 5 -15.47 11.74 4.92
N ILE A 6 -15.90 10.77 4.09
CA ILE A 6 -16.46 11.09 2.78
C ILE A 6 -17.75 11.91 2.98
N GLY A 7 -17.83 13.07 2.31
CA GLY A 7 -18.90 14.06 2.53
C GLY A 7 -18.70 14.97 3.76
N LYS A 8 -17.58 14.82 4.48
CA LYS A 8 -17.19 15.62 5.66
C LYS A 8 -15.74 16.10 5.59
N GLU A 9 -15.27 16.38 4.38
CA GLU A 9 -13.86 16.69 4.10
C GLU A 9 -13.36 17.90 4.91
N ASN A 10 -14.17 18.96 4.98
CA ASN A 10 -13.80 20.17 5.71
C ASN A 10 -13.64 19.89 7.22
N GLU A 11 -14.52 19.09 7.80
CA GLU A 11 -14.41 18.66 9.19
C GLU A 11 -13.10 17.90 9.42
N PHE A 12 -12.72 17.01 8.48
CA PHE A 12 -11.45 16.29 8.56
C PHE A 12 -10.25 17.21 8.42
N TYR A 13 -10.27 18.18 7.49
CA TYR A 13 -9.19 19.18 7.37
C TYR A 13 -9.02 19.99 8.65
N ASP A 14 -10.12 20.47 9.23
CA ASP A 14 -10.07 21.23 10.47
C ASP A 14 -9.46 20.42 11.62
N LEU A 15 -9.82 19.14 11.73
CA LEU A 15 -9.25 18.24 12.74
C LEU A 15 -7.74 18.06 12.54
N ILE A 16 -7.26 17.67 11.36
CA ILE A 16 -5.83 17.44 11.13
C ILE A 16 -5.01 18.72 11.27
N PHE A 17 -5.52 19.88 10.81
CA PHE A 17 -4.83 21.16 10.94
C PHE A 17 -4.75 21.60 12.40
N SER A 18 -5.81 21.39 13.18
CA SER A 18 -5.80 21.65 14.61
C SER A 18 -4.76 20.82 15.35
N ILE A 19 -4.62 19.51 14.99
CA ILE A 19 -3.62 18.62 15.56
C ILE A 19 -2.21 19.07 15.19
N ILE A 20 -1.95 19.40 13.92
CA ILE A 20 -0.64 19.88 13.45
C ILE A 20 -0.21 21.14 14.24
N ARG A 21 -1.12 22.10 14.39
CA ARG A 21 -0.86 23.34 15.16
C ARG A 21 -0.68 23.06 16.66
N LYS A 22 -1.54 22.23 17.27
CA LYS A 22 -1.47 21.86 18.69
C LYS A 22 -0.11 21.25 19.06
N TYR A 23 0.44 20.42 18.19
CA TYR A 23 1.73 19.78 18.41
C TYR A 23 2.91 20.56 17.80
N ASN A 24 2.66 21.75 17.27
CA ASN A 24 3.70 22.59 16.66
C ASN A 24 4.59 21.80 15.67
N LEU A 25 3.97 21.03 14.81
CA LEU A 25 4.63 20.35 13.68
C LEU A 25 4.82 21.34 12.54
N SER A 26 5.83 21.10 11.66
CA SER A 26 6.00 21.92 10.46
C SER A 26 4.77 21.80 9.55
N PHE A 27 4.34 22.90 8.95
CA PHE A 27 3.09 22.95 8.18
C PHE A 27 3.27 23.87 6.98
N SER A 28 4.07 23.44 6.02
CA SER A 28 4.43 24.29 4.88
C SER A 28 3.26 24.55 3.92
N TYR A 29 2.17 23.81 4.00
CA TYR A 29 0.92 24.14 3.33
C TYR A 29 0.36 25.50 3.75
N GLU A 30 0.41 25.81 5.03
CA GLU A 30 -0.06 27.09 5.58
C GLU A 30 1.08 28.11 5.64
N LYS A 31 2.19 27.73 6.26
CA LYS A 31 3.39 28.56 6.40
C LYS A 31 4.61 27.69 6.73
N ASP A 32 5.69 27.93 6.03
CA ASP A 32 6.97 27.30 6.37
C ASP A 32 7.60 27.98 7.59
N ILE A 33 7.52 27.30 8.72
CA ILE A 33 8.02 27.77 10.02
C ILE A 33 9.39 27.19 10.40
N VAL A 34 9.98 26.33 9.54
CA VAL A 34 11.27 25.71 9.83
C VAL A 34 12.40 26.74 9.70
N PRO A 35 13.23 26.93 10.76
CA PRO A 35 14.32 27.89 10.73
C PRO A 35 15.30 27.65 9.58
N VAL A 36 15.78 28.75 8.97
CA VAL A 36 16.73 28.71 7.83
C VAL A 36 18.03 28.04 8.23
N GLU A 37 18.50 28.25 9.48
CA GLU A 37 19.71 27.65 10.04
C GLU A 37 19.59 26.12 10.08
N LEU A 38 18.42 25.61 10.48
CA LEU A 38 18.14 24.17 10.52
C LEU A 38 18.15 23.57 9.11
N LYS A 39 17.58 24.28 8.13
CA LYS A 39 17.61 23.85 6.72
C LYS A 39 19.02 23.81 6.17
N LYS A 40 19.87 24.82 6.49
CA LYS A 40 21.27 24.84 6.09
C LYS A 40 22.05 23.69 6.72
N GLN A 41 21.85 23.44 8.02
CA GLN A 41 22.55 22.41 8.77
C GLN A 41 22.20 21.00 8.32
N TYR A 42 20.90 20.69 8.17
CA TYR A 42 20.42 19.34 7.93
C TYR A 42 19.99 19.08 6.47
N LYS A 43 20.09 20.08 5.59
CA LYS A 43 19.84 19.95 4.15
C LYS A 43 18.54 19.16 3.83
N LYS A 44 18.70 17.88 3.47
CA LYS A 44 17.57 17.01 3.04
C LYS A 44 16.78 16.41 4.20
N THR A 45 17.23 16.55 5.47
CA THR A 45 16.58 15.89 6.63
C THR A 45 16.03 16.87 7.67
N TYR A 46 15.95 18.15 7.35
CA TYR A 46 15.56 19.21 8.29
C TYR A 46 14.14 19.07 8.86
N TYR A 47 13.18 18.55 8.11
CA TYR A 47 11.85 18.30 8.64
C TYR A 47 11.85 17.24 9.75
N ALA A 48 12.60 16.16 9.56
CA ALA A 48 12.75 15.14 10.59
C ALA A 48 13.33 15.72 11.89
N HIS A 49 14.37 16.56 11.77
CA HIS A 49 14.98 17.22 12.92
C HIS A 49 14.03 18.19 13.61
N PHE A 50 13.31 19.02 12.85
CA PHE A 50 12.36 19.98 13.39
C PHE A 50 11.21 19.27 14.13
N ASN A 51 10.61 18.26 13.52
CA ASN A 51 9.42 17.61 14.03
C ASN A 51 9.69 16.55 15.11
N LYS A 52 10.93 16.05 15.27
CA LYS A 52 11.26 14.86 16.08
C LYS A 52 10.66 14.88 17.48
N LYS A 53 10.86 15.95 18.22
CA LYS A 53 10.39 16.09 19.62
C LYS A 53 8.86 16.07 19.68
N ASN A 54 8.23 16.86 18.85
CA ASN A 54 6.78 17.07 18.85
C ASN A 54 6.04 15.86 18.25
N PHE A 55 6.59 15.24 17.22
CA PHE A 55 6.09 13.98 16.67
C PHE A 55 6.14 12.84 17.70
N ASN A 56 7.23 12.72 18.46
CA ASN A 56 7.30 11.71 19.51
C ASN A 56 6.27 11.96 20.62
N LYS A 57 6.00 13.22 20.97
CA LYS A 57 4.93 13.56 21.91
C LYS A 57 3.57 13.15 21.35
N LEU A 58 3.23 13.54 20.11
CA LEU A 58 1.99 13.13 19.43
C LEU A 58 1.83 11.60 19.43
N LYS A 59 2.89 10.88 19.10
CA LYS A 59 2.91 9.41 19.09
C LYS A 59 2.64 8.82 20.49
N THR A 60 3.28 9.36 21.51
CA THR A 60 3.06 8.91 22.90
C THR A 60 1.62 9.17 23.34
N ASP A 61 1.09 10.37 23.09
CA ASP A 61 -0.27 10.73 23.45
C ASP A 61 -1.29 9.83 22.72
N TYR A 62 -1.06 9.53 21.43
CA TYR A 62 -1.88 8.59 20.67
C TYR A 62 -1.87 7.18 21.25
N ASN A 63 -0.68 6.66 21.58
CA ASN A 63 -0.55 5.30 22.10
C ASN A 63 -1.14 5.14 23.51
N GLN A 64 -1.13 6.22 24.32
CA GLN A 64 -1.72 6.23 25.66
C GLN A 64 -3.23 6.48 25.64
N SER A 65 -3.78 6.98 24.54
CA SER A 65 -5.21 7.22 24.42
C SER A 65 -6.01 5.92 24.36
N LYS A 66 -7.12 5.86 25.11
CA LYS A 66 -8.09 4.76 25.02
C LYS A 66 -8.84 4.78 23.68
N GLU A 67 -9.13 5.98 23.20
CA GLU A 67 -9.77 6.21 21.90
C GLU A 67 -8.70 6.65 20.90
N ARG A 68 -8.38 5.76 19.98
CA ARG A 68 -7.38 6.04 18.94
C ARG A 68 -8.00 6.82 17.81
N ASP A 69 -7.89 8.14 17.89
CA ASP A 69 -8.44 9.07 16.92
C ASP A 69 -7.82 8.87 15.52
N ILE A 70 -8.69 8.81 14.51
CA ILE A 70 -8.32 8.59 13.11
C ILE A 70 -7.54 9.79 12.54
N ALA A 71 -7.91 11.03 12.91
CA ALA A 71 -7.21 12.23 12.43
C ALA A 71 -5.79 12.29 13.01
N VAL A 72 -5.62 11.90 14.29
CA VAL A 72 -4.29 11.77 14.90
C VAL A 72 -3.45 10.72 14.19
N LEU A 73 -4.03 9.55 13.88
CA LEU A 73 -3.35 8.49 13.15
C LEU A 73 -2.95 8.93 11.73
N TYR A 74 -3.80 9.72 11.07
CA TYR A 74 -3.47 10.30 9.76
C TYR A 74 -2.28 11.26 9.84
N VAL A 75 -2.24 12.14 10.86
CA VAL A 75 -1.08 13.02 11.08
C VAL A 75 0.19 12.18 11.35
N LEU A 76 0.10 11.14 12.19
CA LEU A 76 1.22 10.22 12.42
C LEU A 76 1.68 9.52 11.13
N LEU A 77 0.75 9.13 10.26
CA LEU A 77 1.08 8.56 8.94
C LEU A 77 1.85 9.55 8.07
N ILE A 78 1.37 10.80 7.94
CA ILE A 78 2.00 11.82 7.08
C ILE A 78 3.39 12.19 7.57
N TYR A 79 3.56 12.39 8.88
CA TYR A 79 4.85 12.79 9.46
C TYR A 79 5.77 11.60 9.79
N GLY A 80 5.27 10.37 9.72
CA GLY A 80 6.02 9.16 9.98
C GLY A 80 6.97 8.76 8.84
N PHE A 81 7.97 7.97 9.17
CA PHE A 81 8.96 7.47 8.22
C PHE A 81 8.27 6.70 7.07
N ASN A 82 8.59 7.08 5.84
CA ASN A 82 8.04 6.50 4.60
C ASN A 82 6.51 6.52 4.50
N ARG A 83 5.82 7.32 5.32
CA ARG A 83 4.34 7.38 5.35
C ARG A 83 3.70 5.99 5.49
N MET A 84 4.24 5.19 6.38
CA MET A 84 3.77 3.83 6.64
C MET A 84 2.94 3.78 7.93
N LEU A 85 2.06 2.79 8.02
CA LEU A 85 1.42 2.39 9.27
C LEU A 85 2.16 1.15 9.80
N ARG A 86 2.74 1.28 11.00
CA ARG A 86 3.37 0.16 11.68
C ARG A 86 3.06 0.21 13.17
N PHE A 87 2.63 -0.94 13.69
CA PHE A 87 2.31 -1.13 15.09
C PHE A 87 3.18 -2.24 15.66
N ASN A 88 3.52 -2.14 16.95
CA ASN A 88 4.20 -3.22 17.65
C ASN A 88 3.21 -4.33 18.07
N SER A 89 3.71 -5.36 18.76
CA SER A 89 2.87 -6.48 19.23
C SER A 89 1.81 -6.07 20.27
N GLN A 90 1.99 -4.92 20.91
CA GLN A 90 1.03 -4.34 21.85
C GLN A 90 -0.01 -3.46 21.16
N GLY A 91 0.13 -3.30 19.83
CA GLY A 91 -0.74 -2.47 19.02
C GLY A 91 -0.40 -0.99 19.06
N ASP A 92 0.79 -0.57 19.55
CA ASP A 92 1.21 0.82 19.56
C ASP A 92 1.87 1.22 18.24
N TYR A 93 1.54 2.43 17.76
CA TYR A 93 2.22 3.02 16.62
C TYR A 93 3.71 3.25 16.93
N ASN A 94 4.62 2.71 16.14
CA ASN A 94 6.03 2.62 16.50
C ASN A 94 7.02 3.13 15.43
N LEU A 95 6.56 3.84 14.39
CA LEU A 95 7.47 4.43 13.43
C LEU A 95 8.20 5.66 13.99
N PRO A 96 9.44 5.92 13.56
CA PRO A 96 10.12 7.17 13.79
C PRO A 96 9.54 8.29 12.92
N VAL A 97 9.90 9.53 13.22
CA VAL A 97 9.58 10.69 12.39
C VAL A 97 10.21 10.55 11.01
N GLY A 98 9.46 10.93 9.98
CA GLY A 98 9.93 11.05 8.60
C GLY A 98 10.46 12.44 8.27
N ASN A 99 10.98 12.60 7.06
CA ASN A 99 11.49 13.88 6.58
C ASN A 99 10.52 14.57 5.62
N VAL A 100 9.30 14.72 6.06
CA VAL A 100 8.19 15.36 5.34
C VAL A 100 7.33 16.16 6.29
N ASP A 101 6.48 17.01 5.73
CA ASP A 101 5.44 17.71 6.45
C ASP A 101 4.12 17.69 5.66
N PHE A 102 3.09 18.30 6.22
CA PHE A 102 1.85 18.53 5.50
C PHE A 102 2.04 19.76 4.59
N ASN A 103 2.20 19.51 3.31
CA ASN A 103 2.46 20.49 2.26
C ASN A 103 1.34 20.48 1.19
N GLN A 104 1.46 21.34 0.18
CA GLN A 104 0.48 21.44 -0.91
C GLN A 104 0.24 20.10 -1.62
N ASN A 105 1.28 19.28 -1.82
CA ASN A 105 1.12 17.98 -2.49
C ASN A 105 0.30 17.00 -1.65
N VAL A 106 0.49 17.01 -0.33
CA VAL A 106 -0.30 16.19 0.61
C VAL A 106 -1.76 16.64 0.60
N PHE A 107 -1.99 17.97 0.63
CA PHE A 107 -3.35 18.52 0.52
C PHE A 107 -4.02 18.11 -0.78
N ASN A 108 -3.34 18.28 -1.92
CA ASN A 108 -3.88 17.93 -3.23
C ASN A 108 -4.23 16.42 -3.31
N ALA A 109 -3.34 15.54 -2.86
CA ALA A 109 -3.59 14.10 -2.86
C ALA A 109 -4.80 13.72 -1.98
N LEU A 110 -4.97 14.36 -0.82
CA LEU A 110 -6.11 14.14 0.05
C LEU A 110 -7.41 14.69 -0.57
N SER A 111 -7.34 15.86 -1.20
CA SER A 111 -8.46 16.47 -1.92
C SER A 111 -8.91 15.60 -3.09
N ASP A 112 -7.96 15.08 -3.89
CA ASP A 112 -8.25 14.17 -5.01
C ASP A 112 -8.88 12.85 -4.51
N TYR A 113 -8.43 12.34 -3.37
CA TYR A 113 -9.03 11.16 -2.73
C TYR A 113 -10.51 11.41 -2.41
N PHE A 114 -10.85 12.50 -1.74
CA PHE A 114 -12.24 12.82 -1.41
C PHE A 114 -13.08 13.08 -2.65
N LYS A 115 -12.55 13.86 -3.61
CA LYS A 115 -13.24 14.12 -4.89
C LYS A 115 -13.55 12.83 -5.64
N LEU A 116 -12.59 11.89 -5.70
CA LEU A 116 -12.80 10.59 -6.35
C LEU A 116 -13.90 9.80 -5.65
N ASN A 117 -13.86 9.72 -4.31
CA ASN A 117 -14.84 8.98 -3.52
C ASN A 117 -16.24 9.58 -3.66
N ASN A 118 -16.38 10.90 -3.65
CA ASN A 118 -17.67 11.57 -3.84
C ASN A 118 -18.24 11.37 -5.24
N THR A 119 -17.39 11.31 -6.28
CA THR A 119 -17.83 11.13 -7.67
C THR A 119 -18.07 9.69 -8.06
N LYS A 120 -17.23 8.76 -7.62
CA LYS A 120 -17.29 7.34 -8.00
C LYS A 120 -18.06 6.50 -7.01
N GLN A 121 -18.22 6.99 -5.77
CA GLN A 121 -18.95 6.32 -4.67
C GLN A 121 -18.58 4.84 -4.51
N PRO A 122 -17.26 4.51 -4.39
CA PRO A 122 -16.84 3.13 -4.21
C PRO A 122 -17.37 2.59 -2.88
N THR A 123 -17.70 1.30 -2.85
CA THR A 123 -18.04 0.59 -1.61
C THR A 123 -16.76 0.08 -0.95
N TRP A 124 -16.57 0.41 0.31
CA TRP A 124 -15.41 0.01 1.10
C TRP A 124 -15.74 -1.13 2.04
N HIS A 125 -14.94 -2.21 1.99
CA HIS A 125 -15.07 -3.37 2.87
C HIS A 125 -13.80 -3.56 3.69
N ASN A 126 -13.95 -3.98 4.96
CA ASN A 126 -12.85 -4.40 5.83
C ASN A 126 -13.06 -5.87 6.21
N LEU A 127 -12.84 -6.74 5.24
CA LEU A 127 -13.00 -8.19 5.34
C LEU A 127 -11.72 -8.88 4.91
N ASN A 128 -11.51 -10.14 5.32
CA ASN A 128 -10.50 -10.96 4.68
C ASN A 128 -10.93 -11.25 3.22
N PHE A 129 -9.98 -11.65 2.38
CA PHE A 129 -10.24 -11.84 0.96
C PHE A 129 -11.32 -12.91 0.69
N GLU A 130 -11.34 -13.98 1.47
CA GLU A 130 -12.28 -15.07 1.31
C GLU A 130 -13.72 -14.61 1.61
N ALA A 131 -13.95 -14.00 2.77
CA ALA A 131 -15.26 -13.45 3.13
C ALA A 131 -15.69 -12.36 2.15
N PHE A 132 -14.77 -11.50 1.68
CA PHE A 132 -15.07 -10.48 0.71
C PHE A 132 -15.49 -11.08 -0.63
N LEU A 133 -14.69 -11.98 -1.21
CA LEU A 133 -14.97 -12.56 -2.52
C LEU A 133 -16.27 -13.39 -2.52
N HIS A 134 -16.60 -14.06 -1.41
CA HIS A 134 -17.89 -14.77 -1.28
C HIS A 134 -19.09 -13.84 -1.07
N SER A 135 -18.88 -12.59 -0.63
CA SER A 135 -19.99 -11.65 -0.40
C SER A 135 -20.43 -10.88 -1.66
N ILE A 136 -19.71 -11.03 -2.77
CA ILE A 136 -19.98 -10.29 -4.01
C ILE A 136 -20.99 -11.04 -4.86
N ASP A 137 -22.02 -10.34 -5.31
CA ASP A 137 -22.95 -10.80 -6.35
C ASP A 137 -22.38 -10.40 -7.73
N TYR A 138 -21.58 -11.32 -8.31
CA TYR A 138 -20.84 -11.07 -9.54
C TYR A 138 -21.74 -10.92 -10.75
N GLN A 139 -21.42 -9.93 -11.59
CA GLN A 139 -22.06 -9.69 -12.87
C GLN A 139 -21.12 -10.09 -14.03
N GLU A 140 -21.67 -10.32 -15.22
CA GLU A 140 -20.98 -10.87 -16.40
C GLU A 140 -19.69 -10.12 -16.78
N ASN A 141 -19.62 -8.81 -16.54
CA ASN A 141 -18.47 -7.97 -16.92
C ASN A 141 -17.58 -7.56 -15.74
N ASP A 142 -17.81 -8.14 -14.57
CA ASP A 142 -17.00 -7.84 -13.40
C ASP A 142 -15.57 -8.34 -13.57
N LEU A 143 -14.65 -7.60 -12.97
CA LEU A 143 -13.24 -7.94 -12.89
C LEU A 143 -12.78 -7.87 -11.43
N VAL A 144 -12.28 -8.99 -10.93
CA VAL A 144 -11.63 -9.06 -9.62
C VAL A 144 -10.14 -8.78 -9.80
N TYR A 145 -9.64 -7.67 -9.24
CA TYR A 145 -8.21 -7.38 -9.20
C TYR A 145 -7.66 -7.64 -7.80
N LEU A 146 -6.55 -8.37 -7.72
CA LEU A 146 -5.92 -8.75 -6.46
C LEU A 146 -4.45 -8.32 -6.44
N ASP A 147 -4.06 -7.71 -5.33
CA ASP A 147 -2.68 -7.37 -4.99
C ASP A 147 -2.38 -7.87 -3.57
N PRO A 148 -2.22 -9.20 -3.40
CA PRO A 148 -1.99 -9.81 -2.09
C PRO A 148 -0.57 -9.50 -1.58
N PRO A 149 -0.29 -9.73 -0.30
CA PRO A 149 1.07 -9.78 0.20
C PRO A 149 1.90 -10.81 -0.56
N TYR A 150 3.13 -10.47 -0.98
CA TYR A 150 3.97 -11.37 -1.77
C TYR A 150 4.76 -12.33 -0.85
N LEU A 151 4.49 -13.63 -0.95
CA LEU A 151 4.98 -14.69 -0.05
C LEU A 151 6.51 -14.66 0.16
N ILE A 152 7.27 -14.45 -0.91
CA ILE A 152 8.73 -14.52 -0.88
C ILE A 152 9.42 -13.20 -0.60
N THR A 153 8.66 -12.09 -0.47
CA THR A 153 9.22 -10.77 -0.16
C THR A 153 9.16 -10.50 1.34
N PHE A 154 10.07 -9.65 1.82
CA PHE A 154 10.03 -9.21 3.20
C PHE A 154 9.33 -7.86 3.29
N SER A 155 8.18 -7.82 3.97
CA SER A 155 7.43 -6.61 4.27
C SER A 155 6.76 -6.76 5.63
N GLU A 156 6.56 -5.64 6.34
CA GLU A 156 5.77 -5.62 7.57
C GLU A 156 4.32 -6.10 7.33
N TYR A 157 3.81 -5.93 6.10
CA TYR A 157 2.47 -6.37 5.70
C TYR A 157 2.36 -7.88 5.46
N ASN A 158 3.50 -8.56 5.24
CA ASN A 158 3.53 -10.00 4.90
C ASN A 158 3.61 -10.92 6.12
N LYS A 159 3.66 -10.38 7.34
CA LYS A 159 3.92 -11.18 8.57
C LYS A 159 2.91 -12.31 8.82
N LEU A 160 1.68 -12.11 8.41
CA LEU A 160 0.60 -13.09 8.56
C LEU A 160 0.38 -13.91 7.28
N TRP A 161 1.03 -13.54 6.15
CA TRP A 161 0.91 -14.23 4.89
C TRP A 161 1.84 -15.43 4.84
N ASN A 162 1.33 -16.58 4.47
CA ASN A 162 2.08 -17.84 4.42
C ASN A 162 1.57 -18.72 3.25
N GLU A 163 2.27 -19.83 2.98
CA GLU A 163 1.92 -20.74 1.89
C GLU A 163 0.47 -21.28 1.98
N LYS A 164 -0.02 -21.52 3.19
CA LYS A 164 -1.41 -21.99 3.38
C LYS A 164 -2.40 -20.96 2.89
N ILE A 165 -2.26 -19.71 3.33
CA ILE A 165 -3.15 -18.60 2.95
C ILE A 165 -3.03 -18.31 1.45
N GLU A 166 -1.81 -18.35 0.90
CA GLU A 166 -1.62 -18.17 -0.55
C GLU A 166 -2.31 -19.28 -1.34
N ASN A 167 -2.19 -20.53 -0.91
CA ASN A 167 -2.88 -21.64 -1.56
C ASN A 167 -4.42 -21.52 -1.48
N GLU A 168 -4.96 -21.09 -0.36
CA GLU A 168 -6.39 -20.80 -0.19
C GLU A 168 -6.85 -19.71 -1.16
N LEU A 169 -6.05 -18.64 -1.35
CA LEU A 169 -6.34 -17.59 -2.33
C LEU A 169 -6.35 -18.15 -3.75
N LEU A 170 -5.33 -18.94 -4.14
CA LEU A 170 -5.23 -19.51 -5.48
C LEU A 170 -6.40 -20.46 -5.77
N GLN A 171 -6.82 -21.28 -4.80
CA GLN A 171 -8.02 -22.14 -4.93
C GLN A 171 -9.30 -21.31 -5.10
N THR A 172 -9.41 -20.19 -4.39
CA THR A 172 -10.54 -19.26 -4.56
C THR A 172 -10.58 -18.70 -5.98
N LEU A 173 -9.43 -18.34 -6.55
CA LEU A 173 -9.33 -17.88 -7.94
C LEU A 173 -9.69 -18.97 -8.96
N ASP A 174 -9.31 -20.24 -8.70
CA ASP A 174 -9.73 -21.37 -9.52
C ASP A 174 -11.26 -21.56 -9.51
N ASN A 175 -11.91 -21.29 -8.39
CA ASN A 175 -13.37 -21.34 -8.30
C ASN A 175 -14.01 -20.18 -9.05
N LEU A 176 -13.51 -18.94 -8.92
CA LEU A 176 -13.97 -17.81 -9.74
C LEU A 176 -13.83 -18.11 -11.25
N ASN A 177 -12.73 -18.77 -11.66
CA ASN A 177 -12.55 -19.17 -13.05
C ASN A 177 -13.62 -20.17 -13.51
N LYS A 178 -13.99 -21.15 -12.68
CA LYS A 178 -15.05 -22.12 -12.99
C LYS A 178 -16.42 -21.44 -13.15
N GLU A 179 -16.64 -20.35 -12.43
CA GLU A 179 -17.84 -19.51 -12.49
C GLU A 179 -17.78 -18.46 -13.61
N ASN A 180 -16.73 -18.49 -14.45
CA ASN A 180 -16.48 -17.52 -15.53
C ASN A 180 -16.29 -16.06 -15.06
N ILE A 181 -15.95 -15.85 -13.80
CA ILE A 181 -15.62 -14.53 -13.28
C ILE A 181 -14.18 -14.17 -13.67
N LYS A 182 -14.02 -13.00 -14.31
CA LYS A 182 -12.69 -12.52 -14.71
C LYS A 182 -11.88 -12.08 -13.50
N PHE A 183 -10.61 -12.50 -13.45
CA PHE A 183 -9.69 -12.00 -12.45
C PHE A 183 -8.32 -11.61 -13.03
N ALA A 184 -7.63 -10.73 -12.30
CA ALA A 184 -6.24 -10.37 -12.50
C ALA A 184 -5.54 -10.31 -11.14
N ILE A 185 -4.42 -11.00 -10.99
CA ILE A 185 -3.62 -11.00 -9.77
C ILE A 185 -2.17 -10.60 -10.07
N SER A 186 -1.64 -9.61 -9.31
CA SER A 186 -0.21 -9.32 -9.29
C SER A 186 0.49 -10.16 -8.23
N ASN A 187 1.67 -10.69 -8.53
CA ASN A 187 2.51 -11.38 -7.56
C ASN A 187 3.97 -11.40 -8.02
N VAL A 188 4.87 -11.73 -7.09
CA VAL A 188 6.31 -11.85 -7.34
C VAL A 188 6.72 -13.31 -7.43
N THR A 189 7.28 -13.70 -8.58
CA THR A 189 7.75 -15.07 -8.83
C THR A 189 9.16 -15.32 -8.34
N HIS A 190 10.05 -14.30 -8.41
CA HIS A 190 11.47 -14.40 -8.01
C HIS A 190 11.89 -13.15 -7.23
N TYR A 191 12.52 -13.35 -6.09
CA TYR A 191 13.05 -12.28 -5.26
C TYR A 191 14.28 -12.71 -4.47
N LYS A 192 15.44 -12.07 -4.70
CA LYS A 192 16.68 -12.30 -3.94
C LYS A 192 17.09 -13.78 -3.84
N GLY A 193 16.97 -14.51 -4.95
CA GLY A 193 17.31 -15.93 -5.01
C GLY A 193 16.26 -16.89 -4.43
N LYS A 194 15.10 -16.37 -4.04
CA LYS A 194 13.92 -17.16 -3.67
C LYS A 194 12.95 -17.23 -4.85
N GLU A 195 12.26 -18.34 -4.95
CA GLU A 195 11.21 -18.58 -5.95
C GLU A 195 9.89 -18.90 -5.26
N ASN A 196 8.80 -18.34 -5.78
CA ASN A 196 7.45 -18.68 -5.34
C ASN A 196 6.91 -19.84 -6.21
N ASN A 197 7.39 -21.04 -5.95
CA ASN A 197 7.03 -22.21 -6.76
C ASN A 197 5.54 -22.52 -6.73
N LEU A 198 4.88 -22.31 -5.59
CA LEU A 198 3.42 -22.48 -5.46
C LEU A 198 2.68 -21.60 -6.48
N PHE A 199 3.01 -20.32 -6.54
CA PHE A 199 2.38 -19.38 -7.47
C PHE A 199 2.80 -19.65 -8.93
N ILE A 200 4.09 -19.95 -9.16
CA ILE A 200 4.62 -20.26 -10.51
C ILE A 200 3.89 -21.46 -11.11
N ASP A 201 3.74 -22.56 -10.35
CA ASP A 201 3.09 -23.77 -10.84
C ASP A 201 1.59 -23.54 -11.09
N TRP A 202 0.90 -22.84 -10.19
CA TRP A 202 -0.49 -22.48 -10.39
C TRP A 202 -0.69 -21.57 -11.62
N ALA A 203 0.18 -20.59 -11.84
CA ALA A 203 0.06 -19.61 -12.92
C ALA A 203 0.22 -20.23 -14.34
N LYS A 204 0.80 -21.45 -14.47
CA LYS A 204 0.95 -22.15 -15.76
C LYS A 204 -0.36 -22.39 -16.49
N GLN A 205 -1.48 -22.48 -15.77
CA GLN A 205 -2.80 -22.69 -16.34
C GLN A 205 -3.47 -21.41 -16.85
N TYR A 206 -2.86 -20.25 -16.61
CA TYR A 206 -3.42 -18.91 -16.90
C TYR A 206 -2.51 -18.09 -17.81
N ASN A 207 -2.96 -16.89 -18.20
CA ASN A 207 -2.14 -15.97 -18.98
C ASN A 207 -1.25 -15.13 -18.04
N SER A 208 0.07 -15.20 -18.24
CA SER A 208 1.04 -14.50 -17.41
C SER A 208 1.77 -13.41 -18.19
N TYR A 209 1.88 -12.23 -17.60
CA TYR A 209 2.50 -11.05 -18.19
C TYR A 209 3.51 -10.45 -17.24
N GLN A 210 4.72 -10.20 -17.72
CA GLN A 210 5.75 -9.56 -16.91
C GLN A 210 5.44 -8.08 -16.72
N ILE A 211 5.44 -7.62 -15.46
CA ILE A 211 5.33 -6.21 -15.12
C ILE A 211 6.74 -5.63 -15.04
N LYS A 212 6.96 -4.51 -15.73
CA LYS A 212 8.19 -3.73 -15.55
C LYS A 212 8.04 -2.89 -14.28
N SER A 213 8.48 -3.43 -13.15
CA SER A 213 8.53 -2.66 -11.92
C SER A 213 9.86 -1.91 -11.83
N ASN A 214 9.79 -0.59 -11.61
CA ASN A 214 10.95 0.24 -11.28
C ASN A 214 11.25 0.22 -9.77
N TYR A 215 11.10 -0.92 -9.11
CA TYR A 215 11.50 -1.08 -7.72
C TYR A 215 13.04 -1.10 -7.61
N ILE A 216 13.64 0.04 -7.84
CA ILE A 216 15.03 0.30 -7.45
C ILE A 216 14.99 0.49 -5.93
N SER A 217 15.34 -0.55 -5.19
CA SER A 217 15.66 -0.39 -3.78
C SER A 217 16.80 0.60 -3.65
N TYR A 218 16.58 1.73 -3.01
CA TYR A 218 17.54 2.84 -2.85
C TYR A 218 18.85 2.44 -2.14
N HIS A 219 18.95 1.21 -1.65
CA HIS A 219 20.08 0.70 -0.85
C HIS A 219 20.74 -0.55 -1.40
N ASP A 220 20.40 -1.04 -2.59
CA ASP A 220 20.96 -2.30 -3.04
C ASP A 220 21.22 -2.34 -4.55
N ASN A 221 22.47 -2.01 -4.94
CA ASN A 221 22.97 -2.08 -6.32
C ASN A 221 23.37 -3.50 -6.76
N SER A 222 23.01 -4.55 -6.01
CA SER A 222 23.28 -5.91 -6.45
C SER A 222 22.20 -6.34 -7.45
N ASN A 223 22.60 -7.09 -8.50
CA ASN A 223 21.72 -7.70 -9.51
C ASN A 223 20.75 -8.71 -8.88
N LYS A 224 19.74 -8.22 -8.16
CA LYS A 224 18.72 -9.07 -7.55
C LYS A 224 17.56 -9.14 -8.52
N VAL A 225 17.35 -10.32 -9.07
CA VAL A 225 16.20 -10.62 -9.90
C VAL A 225 14.94 -10.36 -9.08
N PHE A 226 14.17 -9.37 -9.50
CA PHE A 226 12.83 -9.10 -9.01
C PHE A 226 11.88 -9.26 -10.18
N ASN A 227 11.11 -10.34 -10.19
CA ASN A 227 10.17 -10.62 -11.26
C ASN A 227 8.76 -10.52 -10.72
N GLU A 228 8.10 -9.42 -11.05
CA GLU A 228 6.68 -9.21 -10.80
C GLU A 228 5.88 -9.57 -12.06
N VAL A 229 4.78 -10.27 -11.88
CA VAL A 229 3.92 -10.72 -12.97
C VAL A 229 2.45 -10.38 -12.67
N LEU A 230 1.70 -10.14 -13.73
CA LEU A 230 0.25 -10.09 -13.72
C LEU A 230 -0.26 -11.39 -14.32
N VAL A 231 -1.09 -12.13 -13.59
CA VAL A 231 -1.74 -13.35 -14.06
C VAL A 231 -3.24 -13.09 -14.23
N THR A 232 -3.80 -13.50 -15.37
CA THR A 232 -5.22 -13.31 -15.70
C THR A 232 -5.83 -14.59 -16.25
N ASN A 233 -7.10 -14.85 -15.97
CA ASN A 233 -7.86 -15.96 -16.60
C ASN A 233 -8.51 -15.57 -17.93
N TYR A 234 -8.28 -14.37 -18.43
CA TYR A 234 -8.77 -13.88 -19.72
C TYR A 234 -7.62 -13.28 -20.54
N LYS A 235 -7.80 -13.16 -21.85
CA LYS A 235 -6.87 -12.44 -22.73
C LYS A 235 -7.37 -11.01 -22.92
N PRO A 236 -6.58 -9.98 -22.54
CA PRO A 236 -6.96 -8.59 -22.78
C PRO A 236 -7.01 -8.30 -24.30
N GLU A 237 -8.04 -7.59 -24.74
CA GLU A 237 -8.29 -7.32 -26.16
C GLU A 237 -7.22 -6.46 -26.84
N LYS A 238 -6.50 -5.63 -26.08
CA LYS A 238 -5.40 -4.80 -26.59
C LYS A 238 -4.23 -4.84 -25.60
N PHE A 239 -3.27 -5.70 -25.86
CA PHE A 239 -1.97 -5.56 -25.23
C PHE A 239 -1.17 -4.49 -25.99
N VAL A 240 -0.89 -3.35 -25.34
CA VAL A 240 0.08 -2.40 -25.87
C VAL A 240 1.42 -3.12 -26.02
N GLN A 241 1.99 -3.15 -27.21
CA GLN A 241 3.11 -3.99 -27.71
C GLN A 241 4.44 -3.94 -26.91
N ARG A 242 4.44 -3.64 -25.61
CA ARG A 242 5.65 -3.46 -24.79
C ARG A 242 5.89 -4.56 -23.75
N GLN A 243 5.01 -5.53 -23.58
CA GLN A 243 5.21 -6.62 -22.61
C GLN A 243 5.23 -7.96 -23.34
N LYS A 244 6.26 -8.77 -23.10
CA LYS A 244 6.34 -10.14 -23.62
C LYS A 244 5.47 -11.04 -22.75
N GLN A 245 4.61 -11.84 -23.37
CA GLN A 245 3.91 -12.93 -22.69
C GLN A 245 4.97 -13.93 -22.19
N LEU A 246 4.92 -14.31 -20.93
CA LEU A 246 5.80 -15.33 -20.35
C LEU A 246 5.16 -16.71 -20.58
N ASN A 247 5.87 -17.57 -21.31
CA ASN A 247 5.55 -18.99 -21.34
C ASN A 247 6.39 -19.67 -20.25
N PHE A 248 5.74 -20.17 -19.22
CA PHE A 248 6.37 -21.06 -18.24
C PHE A 248 6.49 -22.47 -18.85
N GLU A 249 7.26 -22.60 -19.94
CA GLU A 249 7.59 -23.91 -20.45
C GLU A 249 8.57 -24.62 -19.50
N THR A 250 8.24 -25.85 -19.18
CA THR A 250 9.10 -26.76 -18.42
C THR A 250 10.42 -26.92 -19.17
N THR A 251 11.50 -26.36 -18.67
CA THR A 251 12.84 -26.83 -19.00
C THR A 251 13.00 -28.22 -18.36
N ASN A 252 12.48 -29.24 -19.03
CA ASN A 252 12.90 -30.60 -18.77
C ASN A 252 14.37 -30.70 -19.13
N GLY A 253 15.15 -31.14 -18.17
CA GLY A 253 16.59 -31.19 -18.14
C GLY A 253 17.28 -31.86 -19.36
N LYS A 254 18.43 -31.35 -19.57
CA LYS A 254 19.58 -32.16 -19.99
C LYS A 254 20.75 -31.85 -19.09
#